data_0e77ebd87366328a0daae28277599ab0
#
_entry.id   0e77ebd87366328a0daae28277599ab0
#
_cell.length_a   1.000
_cell.length_b   1.000
_cell.length_c   1.000
_cell.angle_alpha   90.00
_cell.angle_beta   90.00
_cell.angle_gamma   90.00
#
_symmetry.space_group_name_H-M   'P 1'
#
loop_
_entity.id
_entity.type
_entity.pdbx_description
1 polymer ?
#
loop_
_entity_poly.entity_id
_entity_poly.type
_entity_poly.pdbx_seq_one_letter_code
_entity_poly.pdbx_strand_id
1 'polypeptide(L)'
;MSTSVSAAPDALGQALLAYQHGHLSATLAVHSSVVDEEVLPAAYFFRSLWEMPEMERTALEECRGRVLDLGAGAGCHALELQQRGFSVKAVDISPGSVEVMQERGVREVACHDIFDAALTQGEKFDTLLMLMNGIGLTGTLAGLERFLEHAKTLLAPGGQILATSSDISYLYEDEEGALVFDLNGPYYGEVEYTMHYANQTGAAFHWIFADPALLQDYAEAAGYAVEFLEEDDQQQYLVRLTLP
;
A
#
# COMPACT_ATOMS: atom_id res chain seq x y z
N MET A 1 19.95 24.56 22.15
CA MET A 1 20.29 24.23 20.74
C MET A 1 19.42 23.05 20.37
N SER A 2 18.34 23.27 19.62
CA SER A 2 17.45 22.22 19.17
C SER A 2 18.15 21.57 17.96
N THR A 3 18.63 20.36 18.12
CA THR A 3 19.06 19.51 17.00
C THR A 3 17.81 19.12 16.24
N SER A 4 17.53 19.81 15.14
CA SER A 4 16.56 19.33 14.16
C SER A 4 17.12 18.00 13.62
N VAL A 5 16.52 16.88 14.02
CA VAL A 5 16.71 15.62 13.33
C VAL A 5 16.20 15.87 11.91
N SER A 6 17.10 15.93 10.94
CA SER A 6 16.72 16.01 9.53
C SER A 6 15.87 14.77 9.23
N ALA A 7 14.62 14.98 8.81
CA ALA A 7 13.82 13.86 8.31
C ALA A 7 14.59 13.17 7.19
N ALA A 8 14.50 11.84 7.13
CA ALA A 8 15.13 11.08 6.03
C ALA A 8 14.58 11.57 4.68
N PRO A 9 15.41 11.54 3.61
CA PRO A 9 14.95 11.92 2.28
C PRO A 9 13.74 11.12 1.82
N ASP A 10 12.81 11.79 1.14
CA ASP A 10 11.64 11.20 0.51
C ASP A 10 12.01 10.73 -0.91
N ALA A 11 12.68 9.59 -1.03
CA ALA A 11 13.15 9.08 -2.32
C ALA A 11 11.99 8.78 -3.29
N LEU A 12 10.89 8.21 -2.78
CA LEU A 12 9.69 7.95 -3.58
C LEU A 12 9.10 9.25 -4.11
N GLY A 13 8.79 10.18 -3.23
CA GLY A 13 8.19 11.45 -3.62
C GLY A 13 9.06 12.24 -4.59
N GLN A 14 10.39 12.23 -4.43
CA GLN A 14 11.30 12.90 -5.37
C GLN A 14 11.29 12.25 -6.76
N ALA A 15 11.21 10.91 -6.85
CA ALA A 15 11.09 10.22 -8.13
C ALA A 15 9.76 10.54 -8.83
N LEU A 16 8.66 10.56 -8.06
CA LEU A 16 7.33 10.89 -8.58
C LEU A 16 7.26 12.34 -9.06
N LEU A 17 7.79 13.30 -8.30
CA LEU A 17 7.88 14.71 -8.71
C LEU A 17 8.73 14.87 -9.97
N ALA A 18 9.88 14.19 -10.05
CA ALA A 18 10.73 14.25 -11.24
C ALA A 18 9.97 13.75 -12.49
N TYR A 19 9.24 12.65 -12.36
CA TYR A 19 8.40 12.12 -13.45
C TYR A 19 7.29 13.10 -13.83
N GLN A 20 6.55 13.61 -12.85
CA GLN A 20 5.49 14.61 -13.04
C GLN A 20 6.00 15.85 -13.78
N HIS A 21 7.23 16.27 -13.52
CA HIS A 21 7.86 17.44 -14.15
C HIS A 21 8.61 17.10 -15.45
N GLY A 22 8.38 15.92 -16.03
CA GLY A 22 8.83 15.56 -17.39
C GLY A 22 10.10 14.72 -17.46
N HIS A 23 10.67 14.27 -16.34
CA HIS A 23 11.75 13.28 -16.34
C HIS A 23 11.19 11.87 -16.49
N LEU A 24 10.72 11.54 -17.70
CA LEU A 24 9.96 10.32 -17.99
C LEU A 24 10.74 9.01 -17.77
N SER A 25 12.05 9.08 -17.64
CA SER A 25 12.93 7.94 -17.30
C SER A 25 13.26 7.86 -15.80
N ALA A 26 12.56 8.61 -14.93
CA ALA A 26 12.76 8.54 -13.49
C ALA A 26 12.48 7.12 -12.98
N THR A 27 13.44 6.53 -12.27
CA THR A 27 13.36 5.18 -11.70
C THR A 27 13.86 5.20 -10.26
N LEU A 28 13.22 4.42 -9.41
CA LEU A 28 13.68 4.11 -8.06
C LEU A 28 14.54 2.84 -8.11
N ALA A 29 15.66 2.83 -7.41
CA ALA A 29 16.32 1.59 -7.02
C ALA A 29 15.75 1.18 -5.66
N VAL A 30 15.25 -0.05 -5.57
CA VAL A 30 14.61 -0.61 -4.38
C VAL A 30 15.46 -1.80 -3.92
N HIS A 31 16.00 -1.71 -2.72
CA HIS A 31 16.72 -2.80 -2.07
C HIS A 31 15.85 -3.41 -0.99
N SER A 32 15.88 -4.71 -0.86
CA SER A 32 15.15 -5.42 0.18
C SER A 32 16.02 -6.46 0.90
N SER A 33 15.52 -6.96 2.02
CA SER A 33 16.17 -8.04 2.76
C SER A 33 16.11 -9.41 2.04
N VAL A 34 15.33 -9.53 0.95
CA VAL A 34 15.10 -10.80 0.22
C VAL A 34 15.54 -10.75 -1.24
N VAL A 35 15.64 -9.55 -1.84
CA VAL A 35 16.11 -9.35 -3.21
C VAL A 35 17.12 -8.20 -3.24
N ASP A 36 18.25 -8.39 -3.90
CA ASP A 36 19.40 -7.45 -3.85
C ASP A 36 19.03 -6.04 -4.35
N GLU A 37 18.49 -5.94 -5.55
CA GLU A 37 18.08 -4.66 -6.14
C GLU A 37 17.00 -4.87 -7.22
N GLU A 38 15.97 -4.08 -7.13
CA GLU A 38 14.94 -3.95 -8.17
C GLU A 38 14.87 -2.51 -8.66
N VAL A 39 14.52 -2.34 -9.93
CA VAL A 39 14.30 -1.02 -10.53
C VAL A 39 12.81 -0.81 -10.74
N LEU A 40 12.24 0.17 -10.04
CA LEU A 40 10.84 0.53 -10.13
C LEU A 40 10.68 1.84 -10.91
N PRO A 41 10.13 1.82 -12.15
CA PRO A 41 9.86 3.04 -12.90
C PRO A 41 8.81 3.91 -12.20
N ALA A 42 9.09 5.20 -12.03
CA ALA A 42 8.11 6.15 -11.48
C ALA A 42 6.81 6.18 -12.29
N ALA A 43 6.88 5.94 -13.60
CA ALA A 43 5.74 5.80 -14.51
C ALA A 43 4.68 4.80 -14.00
N TYR A 44 5.10 3.76 -13.25
CA TYR A 44 4.20 2.75 -12.71
C TYR A 44 3.13 3.32 -11.78
N PHE A 45 3.41 4.43 -11.11
CA PHE A 45 2.46 5.12 -10.23
C PHE A 45 1.49 6.06 -10.97
N PHE A 46 1.70 6.27 -12.30
CA PHE A 46 0.91 7.20 -13.11
C PHE A 46 -0.05 6.50 -14.09
N ARG A 47 -0.19 5.20 -13.97
CA ARG A 47 -1.01 4.36 -14.86
C ARG A 47 -2.44 4.89 -15.00
N SER A 48 -2.96 4.81 -16.22
CA SER A 48 -4.38 4.92 -16.50
C SER A 48 -5.10 3.59 -16.18
N LEU A 49 -6.44 3.61 -16.10
CA LEU A 49 -7.24 2.40 -15.87
C LEU A 49 -6.85 1.21 -16.78
N TRP A 50 -6.56 1.49 -18.05
CA TRP A 50 -6.24 0.46 -19.04
C TRP A 50 -4.84 -0.17 -18.86
N GLU A 51 -3.98 0.49 -18.12
CA GLU A 51 -2.63 0.02 -17.78
C GLU A 51 -2.58 -0.65 -16.40
N MET A 52 -3.66 -0.57 -15.63
CA MET A 52 -3.78 -1.24 -14.33
C MET A 52 -3.99 -2.75 -14.52
N PRO A 53 -3.39 -3.60 -13.67
CA PRO A 53 -3.72 -5.02 -13.59
C PRO A 53 -5.22 -5.25 -13.39
N GLU A 54 -5.71 -6.44 -13.78
CA GLU A 54 -7.12 -6.80 -13.63
C GLU A 54 -7.59 -6.68 -12.18
N MET A 55 -6.83 -7.21 -11.26
CA MET A 55 -7.09 -7.15 -9.82
C MET A 55 -7.31 -5.73 -9.29
N GLU A 56 -6.53 -4.74 -9.75
CA GLU A 56 -6.75 -3.35 -9.37
C GLU A 56 -8.06 -2.81 -9.97
N ARG A 57 -8.39 -3.18 -11.22
CA ARG A 57 -9.65 -2.79 -11.86
C ARG A 57 -10.86 -3.39 -11.15
N THR A 58 -10.78 -4.68 -10.78
CA THR A 58 -11.79 -5.36 -9.96
C THR A 58 -11.98 -4.63 -8.62
N ALA A 59 -10.90 -4.27 -7.93
CA ALA A 59 -11.00 -3.51 -6.68
C ALA A 59 -11.70 -2.16 -6.86
N LEU A 60 -11.40 -1.44 -7.95
CA LEU A 60 -12.05 -0.16 -8.25
C LEU A 60 -13.55 -0.32 -8.62
N GLU A 61 -13.95 -1.45 -9.18
CA GLU A 61 -15.36 -1.78 -9.46
C GLU A 61 -16.13 -2.12 -8.16
N GLU A 62 -15.46 -2.74 -7.20
CA GLU A 62 -16.01 -3.13 -5.90
C GLU A 62 -16.04 -1.98 -4.87
N CYS A 63 -15.45 -0.83 -5.19
CA CYS A 63 -15.53 0.36 -4.35
C CYS A 63 -16.97 0.86 -4.21
N ARG A 64 -17.33 1.31 -3.01
CA ARG A 64 -18.64 1.90 -2.74
C ARG A 64 -18.54 3.09 -1.80
N GLY A 65 -19.52 3.99 -1.91
CA GLY A 65 -19.67 5.15 -1.05
C GLY A 65 -18.46 6.08 -1.04
N ARG A 66 -18.08 6.56 0.14
CA ARG A 66 -16.90 7.39 0.34
C ARG A 66 -15.66 6.50 0.51
N VAL A 67 -14.62 6.79 -0.25
CA VAL A 67 -13.40 5.97 -0.31
C VAL A 67 -12.23 6.69 0.37
N LEU A 68 -11.48 5.96 1.19
CA LEU A 68 -10.16 6.36 1.70
C LEU A 68 -9.09 5.51 1.00
N ASP A 69 -8.30 6.14 0.14
CA ASP A 69 -7.20 5.52 -0.59
C ASP A 69 -5.91 5.67 0.24
N LEU A 70 -5.44 4.58 0.83
CA LEU A 70 -4.31 4.51 1.75
C LEU A 70 -3.03 4.12 1.00
N GLY A 71 -1.97 4.95 1.10
CA GLY A 71 -0.75 4.77 0.34
C GLY A 71 -0.93 5.11 -1.14
N ALA A 72 -1.63 6.20 -1.42
CA ALA A 72 -2.13 6.54 -2.75
C ALA A 72 -1.04 6.86 -3.79
N GLY A 73 0.22 7.04 -3.40
CA GLY A 73 1.35 7.31 -4.28
C GLY A 73 1.13 8.54 -5.15
N ALA A 74 1.09 8.36 -6.49
CA ALA A 74 0.77 9.44 -7.41
C ALA A 74 -0.75 9.63 -7.64
N GLY A 75 -1.62 8.89 -6.95
CA GLY A 75 -3.07 9.04 -6.97
C GLY A 75 -3.78 8.45 -8.19
N CYS A 76 -3.22 7.43 -8.85
CA CYS A 76 -3.83 6.84 -10.04
C CYS A 76 -5.22 6.25 -9.75
N HIS A 77 -5.41 5.54 -8.64
CA HIS A 77 -6.69 4.98 -8.21
C HIS A 77 -7.65 6.08 -7.76
N ALA A 78 -7.18 7.03 -6.95
CA ALA A 78 -7.99 8.16 -6.49
C ALA A 78 -8.55 8.97 -7.65
N LEU A 79 -7.75 9.25 -8.69
CA LEU A 79 -8.18 9.99 -9.87
C LEU A 79 -9.24 9.23 -10.67
N GLU A 80 -9.05 7.92 -10.87
CA GLU A 80 -10.03 7.07 -11.56
C GLU A 80 -11.37 7.05 -10.81
N LEU A 81 -11.34 6.82 -9.49
CA LEU A 81 -12.55 6.85 -8.67
C LEU A 81 -13.24 8.23 -8.69
N GLN A 82 -12.47 9.32 -8.67
CA GLN A 82 -12.99 10.67 -8.83
C GLN A 82 -13.72 10.85 -10.17
N GLN A 83 -13.17 10.31 -11.28
CA GLN A 83 -13.79 10.38 -12.61
C GLN A 83 -15.10 9.59 -12.65
N ARG A 84 -15.21 8.49 -11.91
CA ARG A 84 -16.45 7.72 -11.73
C ARG A 84 -17.46 8.40 -10.79
N GLY A 85 -17.09 9.53 -10.18
CA GLY A 85 -17.99 10.31 -9.32
C GLY A 85 -17.94 9.97 -7.84
N PHE A 86 -16.97 9.16 -7.39
CA PHE A 86 -16.77 8.88 -5.98
C PHE A 86 -16.22 10.10 -5.21
N SER A 87 -16.57 10.20 -3.93
CA SER A 87 -15.87 11.04 -2.97
C SER A 87 -14.67 10.26 -2.45
N VAL A 88 -13.46 10.73 -2.77
CA VAL A 88 -12.21 10.05 -2.42
C VAL A 88 -11.32 10.98 -1.63
N LYS A 89 -10.81 10.50 -0.49
CA LYS A 89 -9.68 11.06 0.23
C LYS A 89 -8.46 10.19 -0.01
N ALA A 90 -7.42 10.76 -0.57
CA ALA A 90 -6.15 10.07 -0.84
C ALA A 90 -5.11 10.45 0.22
N VAL A 91 -4.44 9.46 0.76
CA VAL A 91 -3.46 9.65 1.84
C VAL A 91 -2.15 8.96 1.50
N ASP A 92 -1.07 9.65 1.75
CA ASP A 92 0.28 9.08 1.66
C ASP A 92 1.18 9.69 2.74
N ILE A 93 2.18 8.95 3.18
CA ILE A 93 3.16 9.45 4.15
C ILE A 93 4.24 10.32 3.47
N SER A 94 4.44 10.17 2.15
CA SER A 94 5.39 10.92 1.35
C SER A 94 4.86 12.32 1.02
N PRO A 95 5.54 13.40 1.45
CA PRO A 95 5.16 14.76 1.06
C PRO A 95 5.20 14.98 -0.46
N GLY A 96 6.15 14.35 -1.16
CA GLY A 96 6.25 14.46 -2.62
C GLY A 96 5.10 13.74 -3.34
N SER A 97 4.64 12.59 -2.83
CA SER A 97 3.42 11.94 -3.32
C SER A 97 2.20 12.85 -3.18
N VAL A 98 2.07 13.50 -2.03
CA VAL A 98 0.97 14.44 -1.75
C VAL A 98 1.00 15.63 -2.72
N GLU A 99 2.18 16.22 -2.97
CA GLU A 99 2.35 17.31 -3.95
C GLU A 99 1.96 16.87 -5.36
N VAL A 100 2.44 15.69 -5.80
CA VAL A 100 2.07 15.11 -7.10
C VAL A 100 0.56 14.89 -7.22
N MET A 101 -0.08 14.33 -6.22
CA MET A 101 -1.54 14.14 -6.21
C MET A 101 -2.30 15.46 -6.35
N GLN A 102 -1.85 16.52 -5.66
CA GLN A 102 -2.43 17.86 -5.76
C GLN A 102 -2.28 18.44 -7.17
N GLU A 103 -1.07 18.36 -7.76
CA GLU A 103 -0.80 18.82 -9.12
C GLU A 103 -1.64 18.07 -10.17
N ARG A 104 -1.88 16.77 -9.97
CA ARG A 104 -2.71 15.94 -10.82
C ARG A 104 -4.21 16.16 -10.64
N GLY A 105 -4.63 16.91 -9.63
CA GLY A 105 -6.02 17.29 -9.39
C GLY A 105 -6.82 16.31 -8.54
N VAL A 106 -6.16 15.54 -7.68
CA VAL A 106 -6.86 14.81 -6.60
C VAL A 106 -7.43 15.85 -5.64
N ARG A 107 -8.75 15.81 -5.36
CA ARG A 107 -9.48 16.87 -4.68
C ARG A 107 -9.23 16.94 -3.19
N GLU A 108 -9.11 15.79 -2.55
CA GLU A 108 -8.89 15.68 -1.12
C GLU A 108 -7.66 14.82 -0.87
N VAL A 109 -6.57 15.46 -0.44
CA VAL A 109 -5.26 14.83 -0.22
C VAL A 109 -4.76 15.17 1.17
N ALA A 110 -4.16 14.21 1.86
CA ALA A 110 -3.54 14.43 3.17
C ALA A 110 -2.19 13.69 3.30
N CYS A 111 -1.24 14.31 4.00
CA CYS A 111 0.04 13.71 4.32
C CYS A 111 -0.03 13.13 5.74
N HIS A 112 -0.28 11.84 5.86
CA HIS A 112 -0.42 11.14 7.13
C HIS A 112 0.11 9.71 7.04
N ASP A 113 0.60 9.20 8.16
CA ASP A 113 0.78 7.77 8.39
C ASP A 113 -0.60 7.09 8.52
N ILE A 114 -0.74 5.85 8.03
CA ILE A 114 -2.01 5.08 8.10
C ILE A 114 -2.47 4.84 9.55
N PHE A 115 -1.58 4.96 10.52
CA PHE A 115 -1.86 4.81 11.95
C PHE A 115 -2.13 6.13 12.68
N ASP A 116 -2.09 7.26 11.96
CA ASP A 116 -2.33 8.56 12.58
C ASP A 116 -3.82 8.72 12.93
N ALA A 117 -4.10 8.98 14.21
CA ALA A 117 -5.47 9.24 14.65
C ALA A 117 -6.10 10.49 14.02
N ALA A 118 -5.27 11.42 13.51
CA ALA A 118 -5.74 12.62 12.81
C ALA A 118 -6.07 12.36 11.34
N LEU A 119 -5.79 11.16 10.80
CA LEU A 119 -5.98 10.78 9.42
C LEU A 119 -7.35 11.16 8.85
N THR A 120 -8.39 10.99 9.62
CA THR A 120 -9.78 11.22 9.18
C THR A 120 -10.47 12.37 9.90
N GLN A 121 -9.90 12.89 10.96
CA GLN A 121 -10.54 13.90 11.81
C GLN A 121 -11.96 13.49 12.29
N GLY A 122 -12.20 12.20 12.45
CA GLY A 122 -13.50 11.63 12.84
C GLY A 122 -14.46 11.32 11.69
N GLU A 123 -14.06 11.55 10.44
CA GLU A 123 -14.80 11.10 9.25
C GLU A 123 -14.79 9.58 9.12
N LYS A 124 -15.82 9.05 8.47
CA LYS A 124 -15.99 7.62 8.22
C LYS A 124 -16.04 7.33 6.72
N PHE A 125 -15.59 6.15 6.33
CA PHE A 125 -15.50 5.73 4.94
C PHE A 125 -16.22 4.42 4.73
N ASP A 126 -16.87 4.30 3.57
CA ASP A 126 -17.55 3.06 3.16
C ASP A 126 -16.58 2.05 2.58
N THR A 127 -15.46 2.53 2.03
CA THR A 127 -14.36 1.70 1.51
C THR A 127 -13.01 2.26 1.96
N LEU A 128 -12.17 1.42 2.58
CA LEU A 128 -10.73 1.64 2.70
C LEU A 128 -10.07 0.87 1.56
N LEU A 129 -9.27 1.55 0.74
CA LEU A 129 -8.59 0.97 -0.43
C LEU A 129 -7.09 0.88 -0.17
N MET A 130 -6.50 -0.31 -0.34
CA MET A 130 -5.09 -0.60 -0.11
C MET A 130 -4.57 -1.49 -1.24
N LEU A 131 -4.24 -0.90 -2.38
CA LEU A 131 -3.80 -1.62 -3.58
C LEU A 131 -2.27 -1.64 -3.75
N MET A 132 -1.77 -2.37 -4.74
CA MET A 132 -0.33 -2.56 -5.00
C MET A 132 0.39 -3.22 -3.80
N ASN A 133 -0.09 -4.38 -3.38
CA ASN A 133 0.34 -5.03 -2.13
C ASN A 133 0.14 -4.13 -0.90
N GLY A 134 -0.98 -3.40 -0.86
CA GLY A 134 -1.23 -2.36 0.14
C GLY A 134 -1.30 -2.84 1.58
N ILE A 135 -1.55 -4.14 1.83
CA ILE A 135 -1.39 -4.73 3.17
C ILE A 135 0.02 -4.48 3.71
N GLY A 136 1.02 -4.40 2.84
CA GLY A 136 2.41 -4.11 3.18
C GLY A 136 2.62 -2.80 3.93
N LEU A 137 1.74 -1.80 3.78
CA LEU A 137 1.78 -0.56 4.55
C LEU A 137 1.73 -0.78 6.07
N THR A 138 1.24 -1.92 6.50
CA THR A 138 1.18 -2.28 7.93
C THR A 138 2.56 -2.71 8.49
N GLY A 139 3.50 -3.03 7.62
CA GLY A 139 4.92 -3.26 7.90
C GLY A 139 5.24 -4.64 8.47
N THR A 140 4.57 -5.05 9.54
CA THR A 140 4.83 -6.29 10.30
C THR A 140 3.52 -6.95 10.72
N LEU A 141 3.58 -8.19 11.24
CA LEU A 141 2.43 -8.87 11.84
C LEU A 141 1.79 -8.04 12.97
N ALA A 142 2.60 -7.46 13.83
CA ALA A 142 2.10 -6.57 14.89
C ALA A 142 1.45 -5.30 14.32
N GLY A 143 1.99 -4.78 13.20
CA GLY A 143 1.40 -3.68 12.47
C GLY A 143 0.07 -4.06 11.81
N LEU A 144 -0.03 -5.26 11.24
CA LEU A 144 -1.27 -5.78 10.65
C LEU A 144 -2.38 -5.90 11.71
N GLU A 145 -2.10 -6.50 12.86
CA GLU A 145 -3.04 -6.60 13.98
C GLU A 145 -3.51 -5.20 14.42
N ARG A 146 -2.56 -4.28 14.62
CA ARG A 146 -2.85 -2.89 14.98
C ARG A 146 -3.70 -2.18 13.93
N PHE A 147 -3.41 -2.38 12.64
CA PHE A 147 -4.17 -1.77 11.54
C PHE A 147 -5.60 -2.28 11.50
N LEU A 148 -5.81 -3.58 11.60
CA LEU A 148 -7.16 -4.18 11.59
C LEU A 148 -8.04 -3.60 12.72
N GLU A 149 -7.48 -3.40 13.91
CA GLU A 149 -8.19 -2.73 15.00
C GLU A 149 -8.41 -1.22 14.72
N HIS A 150 -7.40 -0.53 14.17
CA HIS A 150 -7.53 0.89 13.82
C HIS A 150 -8.57 1.12 12.72
N ALA A 151 -8.61 0.26 11.70
CA ALA A 151 -9.54 0.36 10.58
C ALA A 151 -11.01 0.37 11.00
N LYS A 152 -11.39 -0.29 12.12
CA LYS A 152 -12.73 -0.20 12.71
C LYS A 152 -13.12 1.24 13.07
N THR A 153 -12.13 2.05 13.42
CA THR A 153 -12.34 3.47 13.73
C THR A 153 -12.50 4.34 12.48
N LEU A 154 -12.09 3.86 11.32
CA LEU A 154 -12.15 4.56 10.03
C LEU A 154 -13.41 4.17 9.23
N LEU A 155 -13.88 2.94 9.37
CA LEU A 155 -15.03 2.41 8.64
C LEU A 155 -16.37 2.97 9.12
N ALA A 156 -17.23 3.28 8.17
CA ALA A 156 -18.66 3.48 8.40
C ALA A 156 -19.35 2.13 8.73
N PRO A 157 -20.52 2.13 9.36
CA PRO A 157 -21.29 0.90 9.55
C PRO A 157 -21.54 0.19 8.21
N GLY A 158 -21.18 -1.09 8.13
CA GLY A 158 -21.23 -1.88 6.90
C GLY A 158 -20.17 -1.52 5.87
N GLY A 159 -19.13 -0.75 6.23
CA GLY A 159 -18.00 -0.45 5.37
C GLY A 159 -17.10 -1.67 5.13
N GLN A 160 -16.18 -1.53 4.19
CA GLN A 160 -15.28 -2.60 3.75
C GLN A 160 -13.84 -2.12 3.63
N ILE A 161 -12.90 -3.07 3.72
CA ILE A 161 -11.51 -2.89 3.28
C ILE A 161 -11.36 -3.70 2.00
N LEU A 162 -10.84 -3.08 0.93
CA LEU A 162 -10.38 -3.76 -0.27
C LEU A 162 -8.87 -3.64 -0.31
N ALA A 163 -8.19 -4.76 -0.22
CA ALA A 163 -6.74 -4.77 -0.13
C ALA A 163 -6.12 -5.88 -0.99
N THR A 164 -4.90 -5.62 -1.47
CA THR A 164 -4.09 -6.63 -2.14
C THR A 164 -2.87 -7.01 -1.30
N SER A 165 -2.47 -8.26 -1.40
CA SER A 165 -1.20 -8.79 -0.91
C SER A 165 -0.74 -9.93 -1.81
N SER A 166 0.41 -10.52 -1.49
CA SER A 166 1.00 -11.65 -2.21
C SER A 166 1.55 -12.65 -1.23
N ASP A 167 1.57 -13.93 -1.62
CA ASP A 167 2.43 -14.92 -0.97
C ASP A 167 3.79 -14.93 -1.67
N ILE A 168 4.85 -14.61 -0.93
CA ILE A 168 6.24 -14.61 -1.44
C ILE A 168 7.03 -15.84 -0.99
N SER A 169 6.37 -16.91 -0.53
CA SER A 169 7.02 -18.14 -0.07
C SER A 169 7.95 -18.76 -1.11
N TYR A 170 7.63 -18.59 -2.40
CA TYR A 170 8.47 -19.07 -3.51
C TYR A 170 9.91 -18.51 -3.51
N LEU A 171 10.15 -17.36 -2.87
CA LEU A 171 11.51 -16.80 -2.71
C LEU A 171 12.39 -17.60 -1.74
N TYR A 172 11.77 -18.51 -1.00
CA TYR A 172 12.40 -19.35 0.01
C TYR A 172 12.45 -20.82 -0.39
N GLU A 173 12.18 -21.15 -1.64
CA GLU A 173 12.32 -22.49 -2.18
C GLU A 173 13.81 -22.80 -2.45
N ASP A 174 14.25 -23.99 -2.02
CA ASP A 174 15.57 -24.52 -2.38
C ASP A 174 15.55 -25.14 -3.80
N GLU A 175 16.70 -25.64 -4.25
CA GLU A 175 16.87 -26.26 -5.58
C GLU A 175 15.98 -27.52 -5.77
N GLU A 176 15.47 -28.10 -4.69
CA GLU A 176 14.60 -29.28 -4.69
C GLU A 176 13.10 -28.89 -4.56
N GLY A 177 12.80 -27.60 -4.44
CA GLY A 177 11.45 -27.04 -4.27
C GLY A 177 10.91 -27.17 -2.85
N ALA A 178 11.77 -27.39 -1.86
CA ALA A 178 11.38 -27.38 -0.45
C ALA A 178 11.48 -25.98 0.14
N LEU A 179 10.46 -25.59 0.92
CA LEU A 179 10.44 -24.29 1.60
C LEU A 179 11.41 -24.31 2.80
N VAL A 180 12.31 -23.35 2.85
CA VAL A 180 13.33 -23.21 3.91
C VAL A 180 13.14 -21.88 4.63
N PHE A 181 12.47 -21.91 5.78
CA PHE A 181 12.27 -20.74 6.64
C PHE A 181 13.09 -20.84 7.93
N ASP A 182 13.55 -19.71 8.44
CA ASP A 182 14.05 -19.62 9.81
C ASP A 182 12.85 -19.57 10.78
N LEU A 183 12.57 -20.69 11.42
CA LEU A 183 11.45 -20.81 12.37
C LEU A 183 11.65 -19.97 13.66
N ASN A 184 12.84 -19.43 13.90
CA ASN A 184 13.12 -18.55 15.03
C ASN A 184 13.20 -17.06 14.60
N GLY A 185 13.12 -16.81 13.31
CA GLY A 185 13.11 -15.47 12.71
C GLY A 185 11.72 -14.82 12.71
N PRO A 186 11.61 -13.62 12.12
CA PRO A 186 10.33 -13.00 11.84
C PRO A 186 9.52 -13.84 10.83
N TYR A 187 8.26 -13.50 10.63
CA TYR A 187 7.47 -14.08 9.56
C TYR A 187 8.16 -13.84 8.20
N TYR A 188 8.21 -14.85 7.33
CA TYR A 188 8.96 -14.80 6.06
C TYR A 188 8.54 -13.65 5.13
N GLY A 189 7.28 -13.22 5.24
CA GLY A 189 6.75 -12.09 4.47
C GLY A 189 7.04 -10.72 5.08
N GLU A 190 7.70 -10.59 6.24
CA GLU A 190 8.17 -9.33 6.78
C GLU A 190 9.52 -8.95 6.13
N VAL A 191 9.47 -8.00 5.20
CA VAL A 191 10.61 -7.59 4.38
C VAL A 191 11.02 -6.17 4.76
N GLU A 192 12.32 -5.94 4.96
CA GLU A 192 12.86 -4.60 5.11
C GLU A 192 13.24 -4.03 3.74
N TYR A 193 12.81 -2.81 3.46
CA TYR A 193 13.06 -2.09 2.22
C TYR A 193 13.81 -0.80 2.44
N THR A 194 14.63 -0.43 1.43
CA THR A 194 15.22 0.91 1.30
C THR A 194 15.07 1.38 -0.14
N MET A 195 14.56 2.58 -0.33
CA MET A 195 14.40 3.19 -1.64
C MET A 195 15.47 4.24 -1.91
N HIS A 196 15.99 4.26 -3.14
CA HIS A 196 16.98 5.22 -3.59
C HIS A 196 16.50 5.93 -4.85
N TYR A 197 16.68 7.25 -4.89
CA TYR A 197 16.48 8.05 -6.07
C TYR A 197 17.62 9.06 -6.24
N ALA A 198 18.28 9.06 -7.40
CA ALA A 198 19.46 9.85 -7.67
C ALA A 198 20.54 9.63 -6.58
N ASN A 199 20.87 10.65 -5.82
CA ASN A 199 21.83 10.58 -4.71
C ASN A 199 21.17 10.58 -3.33
N GLN A 200 19.87 10.32 -3.25
CA GLN A 200 19.11 10.29 -2.01
C GLN A 200 18.74 8.86 -1.64
N THR A 201 18.92 8.53 -0.37
CA THR A 201 18.53 7.26 0.24
C THR A 201 17.44 7.54 1.27
N GLY A 202 16.27 6.94 1.08
CA GLY A 202 15.19 6.98 2.07
C GLY A 202 15.55 6.24 3.35
N ALA A 203 14.76 6.40 4.41
CA ALA A 203 14.88 5.56 5.59
C ALA A 203 14.50 4.11 5.23
N ALA A 204 15.10 3.14 5.93
CA ALA A 204 14.62 1.76 5.87
C ALA A 204 13.21 1.67 6.48
N PHE A 205 12.37 0.83 5.90
CA PHE A 205 11.01 0.58 6.38
C PHE A 205 10.63 -0.89 6.19
N HIS A 206 9.71 -1.36 7.02
CA HIS A 206 9.16 -2.71 6.87
C HIS A 206 7.95 -2.70 5.95
N TRP A 207 7.79 -3.80 5.21
CA TRP A 207 6.66 -4.09 4.34
C TRP A 207 6.27 -5.55 4.52
N ILE A 208 5.01 -5.83 4.76
CA ILE A 208 4.56 -7.22 4.93
C ILE A 208 3.86 -7.73 3.67
N PHE A 209 4.26 -8.91 3.25
CA PHE A 209 3.54 -9.75 2.28
C PHE A 209 2.85 -10.85 3.08
N ALA A 210 1.57 -10.65 3.36
CA ALA A 210 0.78 -11.63 4.10
C ALA A 210 0.26 -12.69 3.11
N ASP A 211 0.54 -13.97 3.37
CA ASP A 211 -0.14 -15.05 2.64
C ASP A 211 -1.64 -15.08 2.95
N PRO A 212 -2.49 -15.70 2.08
CA PRO A 212 -3.93 -15.69 2.26
C PRO A 212 -4.40 -16.29 3.60
N ALA A 213 -3.79 -17.38 4.04
CA ALA A 213 -4.20 -18.07 5.26
C ALA A 213 -3.88 -17.23 6.50
N LEU A 214 -2.69 -16.65 6.55
CA LEU A 214 -2.28 -15.75 7.63
C LEU A 214 -3.17 -14.50 7.69
N LEU A 215 -3.43 -13.86 6.54
CA LEU A 215 -4.30 -12.68 6.52
C LEU A 215 -5.71 -13.02 7.01
N GLN A 216 -6.26 -14.18 6.58
CA GLN A 216 -7.56 -14.64 7.03
C GLN A 216 -7.59 -14.82 8.55
N ASP A 217 -6.61 -15.51 9.13
CA ASP A 217 -6.53 -15.76 10.57
C ASP A 217 -6.51 -14.44 11.37
N TYR A 218 -5.70 -13.46 10.95
CA TYR A 218 -5.61 -12.16 11.61
C TYR A 218 -6.90 -11.33 11.46
N ALA A 219 -7.50 -11.34 10.27
CA ALA A 219 -8.73 -10.60 10.01
C ALA A 219 -9.93 -11.19 10.78
N GLU A 220 -10.07 -12.52 10.79
CA GLU A 220 -11.12 -13.22 11.55
C GLU A 220 -10.94 -13.02 13.06
N ALA A 221 -9.70 -13.09 13.57
CA ALA A 221 -9.41 -12.81 14.98
C ALA A 221 -9.78 -11.36 15.36
N ALA A 222 -9.61 -10.42 14.43
CA ALA A 222 -10.06 -9.03 14.58
C ALA A 222 -11.59 -8.88 14.36
N GLY A 223 -12.33 -9.92 14.01
CA GLY A 223 -13.78 -9.91 13.85
C GLY A 223 -14.29 -9.53 12.47
N TYR A 224 -13.44 -9.53 11.46
CA TYR A 224 -13.84 -9.34 10.06
C TYR A 224 -14.32 -10.64 9.43
N ALA A 225 -15.31 -10.56 8.54
CA ALA A 225 -15.55 -11.58 7.55
C ALA A 225 -14.61 -11.35 6.36
N VAL A 226 -14.04 -12.44 5.84
CA VAL A 226 -13.03 -12.43 4.78
C VAL A 226 -13.59 -13.03 3.50
N GLU A 227 -13.43 -12.35 2.37
CA GLU A 227 -13.81 -12.82 1.05
C GLU A 227 -12.67 -12.57 0.08
N PHE A 228 -12.07 -13.64 -0.47
CA PHE A 228 -11.09 -13.52 -1.56
C PHE A 228 -11.85 -13.32 -2.88
N LEU A 229 -11.62 -12.18 -3.53
CA LEU A 229 -12.32 -11.78 -4.75
C LEU A 229 -11.58 -12.26 -6.00
N GLU A 230 -10.25 -12.25 -5.96
CA GLU A 230 -9.39 -12.59 -7.08
C GLU A 230 -8.05 -13.12 -6.56
N GLU A 231 -7.47 -14.07 -7.29
CA GLU A 231 -6.11 -14.58 -7.08
C GLU A 231 -5.50 -14.84 -8.45
N ASP A 232 -4.23 -14.46 -8.65
CA ASP A 232 -3.52 -14.64 -9.92
C ASP A 232 -2.45 -15.74 -9.86
N ASP A 233 -1.88 -16.07 -11.03
CA ASP A 233 -0.82 -17.07 -11.15
C ASP A 233 0.51 -16.64 -10.49
N GLN A 234 0.63 -15.39 -10.07
CA GLN A 234 1.80 -14.83 -9.37
C GLN A 234 1.60 -14.80 -7.84
N GLN A 235 0.58 -15.52 -7.34
CA GLN A 235 0.22 -15.59 -5.93
C GLN A 235 -0.16 -14.23 -5.32
N GLN A 236 -0.56 -13.26 -6.15
CA GLN A 236 -1.21 -12.05 -5.69
C GLN A 236 -2.70 -12.31 -5.50
N TYR A 237 -3.30 -11.63 -4.54
CA TYR A 237 -4.73 -11.75 -4.29
C TYR A 237 -5.36 -10.42 -3.90
N LEU A 238 -6.65 -10.29 -4.21
CA LEU A 238 -7.53 -9.22 -3.76
C LEU A 238 -8.48 -9.79 -2.71
N VAL A 239 -8.55 -9.13 -1.58
CA VAL A 239 -9.42 -9.50 -0.46
C VAL A 239 -10.37 -8.37 -0.11
N ARG A 240 -11.59 -8.74 0.26
CA ARG A 240 -12.57 -7.89 0.92
C ARG A 240 -12.68 -8.30 2.39
N LEU A 241 -12.52 -7.33 3.30
CA LEU A 241 -12.77 -7.52 4.72
C LEU A 241 -13.98 -6.67 5.11
N THR A 242 -14.96 -7.25 5.81
CA THR A 242 -16.17 -6.56 6.26
C THR A 242 -16.45 -6.84 7.73
N LEU A 243 -16.92 -5.82 8.44
CA LEU A 243 -17.45 -6.03 9.80
C LEU A 243 -18.91 -6.46 9.72
N PRO A 244 -19.34 -7.42 10.56
CA PRO A 244 -20.72 -7.89 10.61
C PRO A 244 -21.72 -6.81 11.07
#